data_2cfbcaa2a573f285b3d2db4bede2c98b
#
_entry.id   2cfbcaa2a573f285b3d2db4bede2c98b
#
_cell.length_a   1.000
_cell.length_b   1.000
_cell.length_c   1.000
_cell.angle_alpha   90.00
_cell.angle_beta   90.00
_cell.angle_gamma   90.00
#
_symmetry.space_group_name_H-M   'P 1'
#
loop_
_entity.id
_entity.type
_entity.pdbx_description
1 polymer ?
#
loop_
_entity_poly.entity_id
_entity_poly.type
_entity_poly.pdbx_seq_one_letter_code
_entity_poly.pdbx_strand_id
1 'polypeptide(L)'
;YRFGDADVYCPWDVMCYIDDLQKNSNAEPDEYWKDTSDNAIIRSFIDYAGTSITKKMETLMSGGYIVQRVDENLTYDYLHSSEENLWSMMYLTGYLTRVRDGEINEALPDNMVALKIPNLEIKQIFETEVAEWFEESASKWNKNALFEAVWRGDCEKITREVSTLLRRTISYHDYGEDFYHAFLSGIFAGAGYRVDSNKEHGEGRSDVVVCDTINGRVAIF
;
A
#
# COMPACT_ATOMS: atom_id res chain seq x y z
N TYR A 1 -20.83 3.08 5.43
CA TYR A 1 -20.75 1.79 6.13
C TYR A 1 -22.03 1.01 5.93
N ARG A 2 -21.90 -0.30 5.77
CA ARG A 2 -23.04 -1.21 5.71
C ARG A 2 -23.31 -1.79 7.09
N PHE A 3 -24.53 -1.58 7.62
CA PHE A 3 -24.97 -2.12 8.90
C PHE A 3 -26.32 -2.83 8.70
N GLY A 4 -26.31 -4.16 8.72
CA GLY A 4 -27.45 -4.97 8.31
C GLY A 4 -27.86 -4.62 6.88
N ASP A 5 -29.13 -4.25 6.68
CA ASP A 5 -29.67 -3.85 5.38
C ASP A 5 -29.63 -2.34 5.12
N ALA A 6 -29.05 -1.55 6.03
CA ALA A 6 -28.98 -0.10 5.92
C ALA A 6 -27.55 0.39 5.65
N ASP A 7 -27.42 1.50 4.93
CA ASP A 7 -26.19 2.26 4.85
C ASP A 7 -26.24 3.36 5.93
N VAL A 8 -25.13 3.47 6.67
CA VAL A 8 -24.98 4.46 7.75
C VAL A 8 -23.71 5.27 7.56
N TYR A 9 -23.76 6.54 7.93
CA TYR A 9 -22.58 7.35 8.09
C TYR A 9 -21.93 7.09 9.46
N CYS A 10 -20.64 7.33 9.59
CA CYS A 10 -19.96 7.32 10.88
C CYS A 10 -20.55 8.46 11.74
N PRO A 11 -21.09 8.17 12.94
CA PRO A 11 -21.67 9.22 13.79
C PRO A 11 -20.66 10.32 14.17
N TRP A 12 -19.39 9.97 14.37
CA TRP A 12 -18.32 10.92 14.67
C TRP A 12 -18.15 11.93 13.54
N ASP A 13 -17.99 11.46 12.29
CA ASP A 13 -17.81 12.31 11.13
C ASP A 13 -19.00 13.26 10.93
N VAL A 14 -20.22 12.74 11.10
CA VAL A 14 -21.43 13.56 11.00
C VAL A 14 -21.44 14.66 12.06
N MET A 15 -21.07 14.34 13.31
CA MET A 15 -21.05 15.32 14.40
C MET A 15 -19.98 16.39 14.19
N CYS A 16 -18.78 15.99 13.77
CA CYS A 16 -17.69 16.92 13.45
C CYS A 16 -18.06 17.84 12.29
N TYR A 17 -18.62 17.30 11.21
CA TYR A 17 -19.04 18.09 10.06
C TYR A 17 -20.18 19.08 10.43
N ILE A 18 -21.13 18.68 11.26
CA ILE A 18 -22.17 19.60 11.77
C ILE A 18 -21.54 20.72 12.60
N ASP A 19 -20.55 20.45 13.43
CA ASP A 19 -19.84 21.46 14.22
C ASP A 19 -19.13 22.48 13.30
N ASP A 20 -18.50 21.99 12.23
CA ASP A 20 -17.87 22.87 11.25
C ASP A 20 -18.87 23.70 10.46
N LEU A 21 -20.00 23.13 10.08
CA LEU A 21 -21.09 23.89 9.43
C LEU A 21 -21.68 25.00 10.35
N GLN A 22 -21.67 24.81 11.66
CA GLN A 22 -22.08 25.84 12.62
C GLN A 22 -21.10 27.01 12.66
N LYS A 23 -19.80 26.74 12.45
CA LYS A 23 -18.74 27.77 12.40
C LYS A 23 -18.64 28.45 11.03
N ASN A 24 -18.84 27.67 9.97
CA ASN A 24 -18.78 28.13 8.58
C ASN A 24 -19.84 27.38 7.75
N SER A 25 -20.89 28.08 7.34
CA SER A 25 -21.99 27.50 6.55
C SER A 25 -21.57 26.95 5.19
N ASN A 26 -20.37 27.26 4.73
CA ASN A 26 -19.79 26.75 3.48
C ASN A 26 -18.68 25.73 3.73
N ALA A 27 -18.60 25.14 4.92
CA ALA A 27 -17.62 24.11 5.21
C ALA A 27 -17.87 22.87 4.31
N GLU A 28 -16.81 22.33 3.75
CA GLU A 28 -16.82 21.05 3.05
C GLU A 28 -16.49 19.93 4.04
N PRO A 29 -16.94 18.69 3.83
CA PRO A 29 -16.55 17.55 4.65
C PRO A 29 -15.03 17.34 4.63
N ASP A 30 -14.45 17.05 5.80
CA ASP A 30 -13.02 16.79 5.97
C ASP A 30 -12.78 15.37 6.53
N GLU A 31 -11.53 14.98 6.70
CA GLU A 31 -11.09 13.68 7.23
C GLU A 31 -11.15 13.69 8.77
N TYR A 32 -12.34 13.49 9.34
CA TYR A 32 -12.54 13.60 10.79
C TYR A 32 -12.07 12.38 11.60
N TRP A 33 -11.92 11.25 10.97
CA TRP A 33 -11.55 9.99 11.64
C TRP A 33 -10.05 9.75 11.68
N LYS A 34 -9.31 10.33 10.77
CA LYS A 34 -7.87 10.15 10.59
C LYS A 34 -7.06 10.37 11.87
N ASP A 35 -7.39 11.40 12.64
CA ASP A 35 -6.65 11.80 13.84
C ASP A 35 -7.22 11.19 15.14
N THR A 36 -8.24 10.32 15.06
CA THR A 36 -8.91 9.76 16.24
C THR A 36 -8.31 8.44 16.70
N SER A 37 -7.56 7.74 15.86
CA SER A 37 -6.94 6.45 16.17
C SER A 37 -5.48 6.42 15.70
N ASP A 38 -4.68 5.68 16.48
CA ASP A 38 -3.30 5.34 16.11
C ASP A 38 -3.31 4.21 15.07
N ASN A 39 -3.64 4.42 13.83
CA ASN A 39 -3.76 3.46 12.73
C ASN A 39 -2.82 2.23 12.79
N ALA A 40 -2.31 1.94 13.98
CA ALA A 40 -1.40 0.86 14.32
C ALA A 40 -1.92 -0.52 13.86
N ILE A 41 -3.23 -0.67 13.74
CA ILE A 41 -3.84 -1.90 13.23
C ILE A 41 -3.49 -2.13 11.75
N ILE A 42 -3.52 -1.08 10.92
CA ILE A 42 -3.12 -1.17 9.50
C ILE A 42 -1.64 -1.47 9.41
N ARG A 43 -0.82 -0.82 10.23
CA ARG A 43 0.63 -1.04 10.29
C ARG A 43 0.97 -2.47 10.71
N SER A 44 0.33 -2.98 11.75
CA SER A 44 0.45 -4.39 12.17
C SER A 44 0.09 -5.36 11.05
N PHE A 45 -0.92 -5.02 10.27
CA PHE A 45 -1.40 -5.79 9.13
C PHE A 45 -0.35 -5.83 8.00
N ILE A 46 0.23 -4.68 7.68
CA ILE A 46 1.27 -4.57 6.64
C ILE A 46 2.54 -5.33 7.06
N ASP A 47 2.95 -5.23 8.32
CA ASP A 47 4.13 -5.93 8.86
C ASP A 47 3.97 -7.46 8.84
N TYR A 48 2.73 -7.95 8.99
CA TYR A 48 2.41 -9.38 8.90
C TYR A 48 2.22 -9.85 7.44
N ALA A 49 2.20 -8.92 6.48
CA ALA A 49 1.82 -9.18 5.11
C ALA A 49 2.76 -10.17 4.38
N GLY A 50 2.21 -11.35 4.07
CA GLY A 50 2.71 -12.24 3.02
C GLY A 50 2.11 -11.86 1.66
N THR A 51 2.54 -12.55 0.60
CA THR A 51 2.07 -12.31 -0.79
C THR A 51 0.54 -12.41 -0.96
N SER A 52 -0.15 -13.21 -0.13
CA SER A 52 -1.61 -13.32 -0.13
C SER A 52 -2.27 -12.03 0.31
N ILE A 53 -1.81 -11.44 1.40
CA ILE A 53 -2.35 -10.21 1.97
C ILE A 53 -2.13 -9.04 1.02
N THR A 54 -0.94 -8.93 0.42
CA THR A 54 -0.61 -7.87 -0.53
C THR A 54 -1.60 -7.83 -1.70
N LYS A 55 -1.90 -8.95 -2.32
CA LYS A 55 -2.87 -9.03 -3.42
C LYS A 55 -4.28 -8.59 -3.01
N LYS A 56 -4.71 -8.98 -1.81
CA LYS A 56 -6.02 -8.59 -1.28
C LYS A 56 -6.08 -7.08 -0.98
N MET A 57 -5.00 -6.53 -0.44
CA MET A 57 -4.89 -5.08 -0.20
C MET A 57 -4.97 -4.29 -1.50
N GLU A 58 -4.31 -4.73 -2.56
CA GLU A 58 -4.40 -4.09 -3.89
C GLU A 58 -5.82 -4.12 -4.44
N THR A 59 -6.48 -5.27 -4.34
CA THR A 59 -7.88 -5.40 -4.75
C THR A 59 -8.75 -4.37 -4.00
N LEU A 60 -8.56 -4.22 -2.69
CA LEU A 60 -9.29 -3.26 -1.87
C LEU A 60 -8.97 -1.81 -2.26
N MET A 61 -7.69 -1.46 -2.42
CA MET A 61 -7.26 -0.10 -2.77
C MET A 61 -7.68 0.30 -4.19
N SER A 62 -7.80 -0.66 -5.11
CA SER A 62 -8.35 -0.42 -6.46
C SER A 62 -9.88 -0.28 -6.49
N GLY A 63 -10.55 -0.36 -5.33
CA GLY A 63 -12.00 -0.24 -5.21
C GLY A 63 -12.76 -1.55 -5.38
N GLY A 64 -12.06 -2.68 -5.43
CA GLY A 64 -12.64 -4.02 -5.44
C GLY A 64 -13.04 -4.52 -4.05
N TYR A 65 -13.40 -5.78 -3.97
CA TYR A 65 -13.71 -6.46 -2.72
C TYR A 65 -12.95 -7.78 -2.59
N ILE A 66 -12.79 -8.22 -1.35
CA ILE A 66 -12.21 -9.52 -1.01
C ILE A 66 -13.25 -10.40 -0.33
N VAL A 67 -13.14 -11.71 -0.50
CA VAL A 67 -14.01 -12.68 0.17
C VAL A 67 -13.25 -13.31 1.33
N GLN A 68 -13.77 -13.16 2.54
CA GLN A 68 -13.11 -13.58 3.78
C GLN A 68 -14.09 -14.17 4.78
N ARG A 69 -13.59 -15.07 5.61
CA ARG A 69 -14.28 -15.46 6.82
C ARG A 69 -14.08 -14.38 7.88
N VAL A 70 -15.15 -14.02 8.59
CA VAL A 70 -15.13 -13.07 9.69
C VAL A 70 -15.53 -13.74 10.99
N ASP A 71 -14.70 -13.61 12.00
CA ASP A 71 -15.03 -13.98 13.38
C ASP A 71 -15.41 -12.71 14.15
N GLU A 72 -16.69 -12.56 14.46
CA GLU A 72 -17.22 -11.39 15.17
C GLU A 72 -16.94 -11.43 16.68
N ASN A 73 -16.46 -12.56 17.21
CA ASN A 73 -16.11 -12.72 18.63
C ASN A 73 -14.60 -12.56 18.89
N LEU A 74 -13.85 -12.10 17.90
CA LEU A 74 -12.41 -11.94 17.99
C LEU A 74 -12.03 -10.87 19.02
N THR A 75 -11.03 -11.16 19.84
CA THR A 75 -10.39 -10.20 20.75
C THR A 75 -9.01 -9.79 20.27
N TYR A 76 -8.53 -8.64 20.73
CA TYR A 76 -7.24 -8.05 20.33
C TYR A 76 -6.05 -9.00 20.53
N ASP A 77 -6.11 -9.87 21.53
CA ASP A 77 -5.02 -10.82 21.86
C ASP A 77 -4.74 -11.85 20.74
N TYR A 78 -5.71 -12.07 19.85
CA TYR A 78 -5.60 -13.01 18.73
C TYR A 78 -5.31 -12.36 17.38
N LEU A 79 -5.03 -11.07 17.36
CA LEU A 79 -4.84 -10.29 16.13
C LEU A 79 -3.79 -10.92 15.19
N HIS A 80 -2.64 -11.33 15.74
CA HIS A 80 -1.51 -11.85 14.96
C HIS A 80 -1.50 -13.38 14.82
N SER A 81 -2.55 -14.08 15.22
CA SER A 81 -2.56 -15.54 15.21
C SER A 81 -2.90 -16.14 13.84
N SER A 82 -3.60 -15.39 12.98
CA SER A 82 -3.90 -15.81 11.59
C SER A 82 -4.23 -14.63 10.69
N GLU A 83 -4.12 -14.83 9.37
CA GLU A 83 -4.59 -13.88 8.37
C GLU A 83 -6.09 -13.58 8.50
N GLU A 84 -6.90 -14.60 8.79
CA GLU A 84 -8.36 -14.45 8.97
C GLU A 84 -8.70 -13.50 10.12
N ASN A 85 -7.93 -13.56 11.20
CA ASN A 85 -8.12 -12.69 12.35
C ASN A 85 -7.80 -11.23 12.04
N LEU A 86 -6.78 -10.99 11.21
CA LEU A 86 -6.47 -9.63 10.74
C LEU A 86 -7.63 -9.05 9.95
N TRP A 87 -8.20 -9.80 9.00
CA TRP A 87 -9.36 -9.35 8.21
C TRP A 87 -10.61 -9.14 9.06
N SER A 88 -10.84 -10.03 10.05
CA SER A 88 -11.92 -9.88 11.02
C SER A 88 -11.78 -8.60 11.83
N MET A 89 -10.57 -8.31 12.32
CA MET A 89 -10.30 -7.09 13.08
C MET A 89 -10.49 -5.82 12.24
N MET A 90 -10.01 -5.82 10.98
CA MET A 90 -10.22 -4.70 10.05
C MET A 90 -11.72 -4.43 9.82
N TYR A 91 -12.53 -5.47 9.75
CA TYR A 91 -13.97 -5.33 9.66
C TYR A 91 -14.60 -4.81 10.97
N LEU A 92 -14.24 -5.39 12.12
CA LEU A 92 -14.80 -5.01 13.43
C LEU A 92 -14.43 -3.59 13.85
N THR A 93 -13.26 -3.10 13.42
CA THR A 93 -12.80 -1.74 13.72
C THR A 93 -13.23 -0.69 12.67
N GLY A 94 -13.95 -1.10 11.62
CA GLY A 94 -14.51 -0.18 10.63
C GLY A 94 -13.58 0.21 9.48
N TYR A 95 -12.38 -0.38 9.39
CA TYR A 95 -11.52 -0.19 8.21
C TYR A 95 -12.07 -0.90 6.97
N LEU A 96 -12.90 -1.94 7.17
CA LEU A 96 -13.63 -2.62 6.10
C LEU A 96 -15.12 -2.64 6.40
N THR A 97 -15.93 -2.77 5.36
CA THR A 97 -17.38 -2.93 5.45
C THR A 97 -17.85 -4.04 4.53
N ARG A 98 -19.02 -4.59 4.78
CA ARG A 98 -19.64 -5.60 3.90
C ARG A 98 -20.06 -4.97 2.57
N VAL A 99 -19.85 -5.72 1.51
CA VAL A 99 -20.37 -5.40 0.18
C VAL A 99 -21.87 -5.66 0.15
N ARG A 100 -22.64 -4.89 -0.61
CA ARG A 100 -24.07 -5.11 -0.79
C ARG A 100 -24.30 -6.35 -1.66
N ASP A 101 -25.33 -7.13 -1.36
CA ASP A 101 -25.63 -8.36 -2.09
C ASP A 101 -25.80 -8.13 -3.61
N GLY A 102 -26.30 -6.98 -4.02
CA GLY A 102 -26.44 -6.60 -5.44
C GLY A 102 -25.12 -6.21 -6.15
N GLU A 103 -24.03 -6.03 -5.42
CA GLU A 103 -22.69 -5.72 -5.95
C GLU A 103 -21.81 -6.96 -6.06
N ILE A 104 -22.27 -8.11 -5.57
CA ILE A 104 -21.54 -9.37 -5.57
C ILE A 104 -21.95 -10.16 -6.80
N ASN A 105 -21.00 -10.47 -7.67
CA ASN A 105 -21.27 -11.15 -8.94
C ASN A 105 -21.43 -12.69 -8.82
N GLU A 106 -21.00 -13.27 -7.72
CA GLU A 106 -20.97 -14.72 -7.50
C GLU A 106 -21.56 -15.06 -6.12
N ALA A 107 -22.13 -16.28 -6.01
CA ALA A 107 -22.59 -16.77 -4.72
C ALA A 107 -21.38 -16.98 -3.78
N LEU A 108 -21.44 -16.42 -2.59
CA LEU A 108 -20.40 -16.58 -1.60
C LEU A 108 -20.45 -17.99 -0.99
N PRO A 109 -19.29 -18.61 -0.70
CA PRO A 109 -19.25 -19.83 0.08
C PRO A 109 -19.87 -19.64 1.48
N ASP A 110 -20.34 -20.73 2.09
CA ASP A 110 -20.88 -20.70 3.44
C ASP A 110 -19.89 -20.08 4.45
N ASN A 111 -20.38 -19.22 5.32
CA ASN A 111 -19.60 -18.48 6.33
C ASN A 111 -18.54 -17.51 5.78
N MET A 112 -18.61 -17.13 4.51
CA MET A 112 -17.77 -16.11 3.91
C MET A 112 -18.56 -14.82 3.70
N VAL A 113 -17.87 -13.68 3.80
CA VAL A 113 -18.43 -12.35 3.52
C VAL A 113 -17.53 -11.61 2.53
N ALA A 114 -18.13 -10.81 1.68
CA ALA A 114 -17.41 -9.89 0.81
C ALA A 114 -17.18 -8.58 1.56
N LEU A 115 -15.92 -8.15 1.63
CA LEU A 115 -15.47 -6.95 2.34
C LEU A 115 -14.85 -5.95 1.38
N LYS A 116 -15.15 -4.67 1.56
CA LYS A 116 -14.55 -3.56 0.81
C LYS A 116 -14.18 -2.40 1.73
N ILE A 117 -13.36 -1.47 1.25
CA ILE A 117 -13.11 -0.19 1.93
C ILE A 117 -14.42 0.62 1.94
N PRO A 118 -14.83 1.18 3.10
CA PRO A 118 -16.16 1.80 3.23
C PRO A 118 -16.31 3.11 2.49
N ASN A 119 -15.29 3.95 2.48
CA ASN A 119 -15.32 5.32 1.96
C ASN A 119 -13.94 5.82 1.56
N LEU A 120 -13.91 7.06 1.05
CA LEU A 120 -12.69 7.69 0.56
C LEU A 120 -11.70 8.01 1.68
N GLU A 121 -12.19 8.45 2.85
CA GLU A 121 -11.35 8.74 4.02
C GLU A 121 -10.55 7.52 4.46
N ILE A 122 -11.21 6.38 4.64
CA ILE A 122 -10.52 5.13 4.99
C ILE A 122 -9.54 4.71 3.89
N LYS A 123 -9.88 4.93 2.62
CA LYS A 123 -8.97 4.67 1.51
C LYS A 123 -7.70 5.52 1.62
N GLN A 124 -7.82 6.79 1.92
CA GLN A 124 -6.70 7.71 2.10
C GLN A 124 -5.83 7.34 3.30
N ILE A 125 -6.44 6.86 4.40
CA ILE A 125 -5.69 6.32 5.54
C ILE A 125 -4.83 5.12 5.11
N PHE A 126 -5.40 4.17 4.37
CA PHE A 126 -4.62 3.04 3.83
C PHE A 126 -3.48 3.50 2.93
N GLU A 127 -3.74 4.44 2.01
CA GLU A 127 -2.72 4.98 1.11
C GLU A 127 -1.57 5.64 1.88
N THR A 128 -1.88 6.40 2.92
CA THR A 128 -0.89 7.06 3.79
C THR A 128 -0.06 6.04 4.56
N GLU A 129 -0.68 5.10 5.25
CA GLU A 129 0.01 4.08 6.06
C GLU A 129 0.90 3.16 5.18
N VAL A 130 0.42 2.79 3.99
CA VAL A 130 1.20 2.01 3.03
C VAL A 130 2.40 2.81 2.52
N ALA A 131 2.22 4.11 2.22
CA ALA A 131 3.31 4.98 1.77
C ALA A 131 4.38 5.16 2.86
N GLU A 132 3.97 5.43 4.11
CA GLU A 132 4.88 5.56 5.26
C GLU A 132 5.65 4.26 5.53
N TRP A 133 4.96 3.12 5.51
CA TRP A 133 5.61 1.81 5.65
C TRP A 133 6.64 1.57 4.54
N PHE A 134 6.31 1.98 3.31
CA PHE A 134 7.24 1.92 2.18
C PHE A 134 8.50 2.75 2.43
N GLU A 135 8.34 4.00 2.86
CA GLU A 135 9.46 4.89 3.16
C GLU A 135 10.35 4.34 4.28
N GLU A 136 9.75 3.82 5.36
CA GLU A 136 10.48 3.18 6.45
C GLU A 136 11.20 1.91 6.00
N SER A 137 10.55 1.06 5.22
CA SER A 137 11.15 -0.17 4.69
C SER A 137 12.30 0.13 3.73
N ALA A 138 12.13 1.14 2.87
CA ALA A 138 13.17 1.62 1.98
C ALA A 138 14.35 2.26 2.73
N SER A 139 14.09 2.95 3.85
CA SER A 139 15.13 3.54 4.69
C SER A 139 15.94 2.49 5.47
N LYS A 140 15.30 1.41 5.91
CA LYS A 140 15.93 0.27 6.61
C LYS A 140 16.64 -0.69 5.67
N TRP A 141 16.36 -0.60 4.38
CA TRP A 141 16.98 -1.46 3.39
C TRP A 141 18.46 -1.10 3.19
N ASN A 142 19.31 -2.13 3.17
CA ASN A 142 20.75 -1.94 2.97
C ASN A 142 21.07 -1.60 1.51
N LYS A 143 20.84 -0.35 1.12
CA LYS A 143 21.15 0.18 -0.22
C LYS A 143 22.58 -0.10 -0.66
N ASN A 144 23.52 -0.18 0.29
CA ASN A 144 24.94 -0.43 0.00
C ASN A 144 25.16 -1.79 -0.69
N ALA A 145 24.40 -2.82 -0.31
CA ALA A 145 24.51 -4.14 -0.93
C ALA A 145 24.14 -4.12 -2.41
N LEU A 146 23.08 -3.37 -2.77
CA LEU A 146 22.70 -3.16 -4.17
C LEU A 146 23.78 -2.35 -4.92
N PHE A 147 24.21 -1.22 -4.35
CA PHE A 147 25.21 -0.37 -5.02
C PHE A 147 26.53 -1.08 -5.23
N GLU A 148 27.02 -1.85 -4.24
CA GLU A 148 28.19 -2.71 -4.41
C GLU A 148 28.02 -3.73 -5.54
N ALA A 149 26.85 -4.37 -5.63
CA ALA A 149 26.55 -5.34 -6.68
C ALA A 149 26.56 -4.68 -8.06
N VAL A 150 25.95 -3.50 -8.19
CA VAL A 150 25.94 -2.72 -9.42
C VAL A 150 27.35 -2.38 -9.88
N TRP A 151 28.19 -1.85 -8.97
CA TRP A 151 29.56 -1.46 -9.32
C TRP A 151 30.51 -2.66 -9.53
N ARG A 152 30.10 -3.86 -9.15
CA ARG A 152 30.82 -5.13 -9.45
C ARG A 152 30.28 -5.84 -10.70
N GLY A 153 29.16 -5.40 -11.27
CA GLY A 153 28.46 -6.08 -12.36
C GLY A 153 27.85 -7.42 -11.95
N ASP A 154 27.51 -7.59 -10.66
CA ASP A 154 26.90 -8.82 -10.12
C ASP A 154 25.40 -8.82 -10.37
N CYS A 155 25.01 -9.25 -11.58
CA CYS A 155 23.60 -9.25 -12.02
C CYS A 155 22.69 -10.14 -11.14
N GLU A 156 23.20 -11.27 -10.64
CA GLU A 156 22.41 -12.16 -9.78
C GLU A 156 22.10 -11.49 -8.45
N LYS A 157 23.09 -10.81 -7.86
CA LYS A 157 22.89 -10.07 -6.60
C LYS A 157 22.01 -8.85 -6.82
N ILE A 158 22.18 -8.10 -7.92
CA ILE A 158 21.30 -6.99 -8.30
C ILE A 158 19.84 -7.47 -8.37
N THR A 159 19.59 -8.52 -9.15
CA THR A 159 18.24 -9.10 -9.31
C THR A 159 17.65 -9.51 -7.96
N ARG A 160 18.43 -10.15 -7.10
CA ARG A 160 17.97 -10.58 -5.77
C ARG A 160 17.64 -9.40 -4.86
N GLU A 161 18.51 -8.38 -4.79
CA GLU A 161 18.30 -7.20 -3.94
C GLU A 161 17.09 -6.38 -4.40
N VAL A 162 16.99 -6.10 -5.71
CA VAL A 162 15.84 -5.39 -6.31
C VAL A 162 14.56 -6.19 -6.14
N SER A 163 14.57 -7.50 -6.43
CA SER A 163 13.38 -8.34 -6.25
C SER A 163 12.96 -8.43 -4.78
N THR A 164 13.90 -8.46 -3.84
CA THR A 164 13.59 -8.47 -2.41
C THR A 164 12.94 -7.17 -1.97
N LEU A 165 13.42 -6.04 -2.45
CA LEU A 165 12.83 -4.74 -2.18
C LEU A 165 11.43 -4.65 -2.82
N LEU A 166 11.30 -4.98 -4.09
CA LEU A 166 10.01 -4.93 -4.82
C LEU A 166 8.97 -5.86 -4.19
N ARG A 167 9.35 -7.07 -3.77
CA ARG A 167 8.43 -8.00 -3.09
C ARG A 167 7.94 -7.51 -1.73
N ARG A 168 8.74 -6.68 -1.06
CA ARG A 168 8.36 -6.08 0.23
C ARG A 168 7.50 -4.85 0.08
N THR A 169 7.61 -4.16 -1.04
CA THR A 169 7.09 -2.81 -1.22
C THR A 169 5.97 -2.72 -2.24
N ILE A 170 5.86 -3.67 -3.17
CA ILE A 170 4.94 -3.55 -4.30
C ILE A 170 4.48 -4.93 -4.76
N SER A 171 3.21 -5.05 -5.15
CA SER A 171 2.71 -6.21 -5.85
C SER A 171 3.31 -6.32 -7.25
N TYR A 172 3.78 -7.51 -7.55
CA TYR A 172 4.63 -7.84 -8.70
C TYR A 172 3.91 -7.83 -10.07
N HIS A 173 2.61 -7.58 -10.14
CA HIS A 173 1.85 -7.98 -11.31
C HIS A 173 1.32 -6.90 -12.26
N ASP A 174 1.35 -5.61 -11.92
CA ASP A 174 0.64 -4.60 -12.74
C ASP A 174 1.37 -3.29 -13.04
N TYR A 175 2.68 -3.19 -12.81
CA TYR A 175 3.39 -1.96 -13.13
C TYR A 175 4.11 -2.07 -14.47
N GLY A 176 3.80 -1.13 -15.37
CA GLY A 176 4.49 -1.00 -16.65
C GLY A 176 5.98 -0.66 -16.47
N GLU A 177 6.73 -0.80 -17.55
CA GLU A 177 8.16 -0.52 -17.65
C GLU A 177 8.55 0.84 -17.05
N ASP A 178 7.71 1.87 -17.26
CA ASP A 178 7.90 3.22 -16.73
C ASP A 178 8.03 3.28 -15.20
N PHE A 179 7.33 2.37 -14.49
CA PHE A 179 7.42 2.28 -13.05
C PHE A 179 8.81 1.81 -12.60
N TYR A 180 9.35 0.76 -13.22
CA TYR A 180 10.69 0.24 -12.89
C TYR A 180 11.78 1.26 -13.19
N HIS A 181 11.63 2.04 -14.27
CA HIS A 181 12.52 3.15 -14.60
C HIS A 181 12.49 4.24 -13.51
N ALA A 182 11.29 4.69 -13.12
CA ALA A 182 11.14 5.69 -12.07
C ALA A 182 11.68 5.20 -10.72
N PHE A 183 11.43 3.93 -10.39
CA PHE A 183 11.89 3.29 -9.17
C PHE A 183 13.43 3.22 -9.09
N LEU A 184 14.10 2.68 -10.12
CA LEU A 184 15.56 2.61 -10.18
C LEU A 184 16.18 4.01 -10.16
N SER A 185 15.63 4.92 -10.95
CA SER A 185 16.09 6.31 -11.01
C SER A 185 15.99 6.99 -9.66
N GLY A 186 14.88 6.79 -8.93
CA GLY A 186 14.67 7.34 -7.59
C GLY A 186 15.66 6.80 -6.55
N ILE A 187 15.92 5.49 -6.55
CA ILE A 187 16.89 4.86 -5.62
C ILE A 187 18.30 5.42 -5.80
N PHE A 188 18.77 5.51 -7.03
CA PHE A 188 20.13 5.99 -7.31
C PHE A 188 20.26 7.51 -7.15
N ALA A 189 19.25 8.29 -7.57
CA ALA A 189 19.23 9.73 -7.36
C ALA A 189 19.18 10.09 -5.87
N GLY A 190 18.35 9.39 -5.08
CA GLY A 190 18.27 9.53 -3.63
C GLY A 190 19.55 9.12 -2.89
N ALA A 191 20.42 8.34 -3.52
CA ALA A 191 21.77 7.99 -3.01
C ALA A 191 22.86 8.99 -3.47
N GLY A 192 22.50 10.04 -4.21
CA GLY A 192 23.42 11.07 -4.67
C GLY A 192 24.14 10.76 -5.99
N TYR A 193 23.75 9.71 -6.69
CA TYR A 193 24.26 9.43 -8.03
C TYR A 193 23.56 10.31 -9.08
N ARG A 194 24.27 10.69 -10.11
CA ARG A 194 23.62 11.31 -11.27
C ARG A 194 22.94 10.24 -12.08
N VAL A 195 21.66 10.42 -12.36
CA VAL A 195 20.85 9.48 -13.13
C VAL A 195 20.31 10.17 -14.38
N ASP A 196 20.52 9.54 -15.53
CA ASP A 196 19.93 9.92 -16.80
C ASP A 196 18.98 8.78 -17.24
N SER A 197 17.70 9.10 -17.48
CA SER A 197 16.67 8.14 -17.87
C SER A 197 16.14 8.48 -19.25
N ASN A 198 15.87 7.46 -20.07
CA ASN A 198 15.29 7.59 -21.40
C ASN A 198 16.06 8.52 -22.38
N LYS A 199 17.37 8.59 -22.28
CA LYS A 199 18.18 9.37 -23.22
C LYS A 199 18.63 8.54 -24.43
N GLU A 200 18.50 9.13 -25.61
CA GLU A 200 19.08 8.58 -26.81
C GLU A 200 20.61 8.77 -26.80
N HIS A 201 21.35 7.69 -27.00
CA HIS A 201 22.79 7.68 -27.08
C HIS A 201 23.21 6.98 -28.41
N GLY A 202 23.51 7.75 -29.43
CA GLY A 202 23.93 7.20 -30.74
C GLY A 202 22.83 6.39 -31.41
N GLU A 203 23.09 5.11 -31.72
CA GLU A 203 22.12 4.20 -32.38
C GLU A 203 21.23 3.43 -31.41
N GLY A 204 21.30 3.70 -30.06
CA GLY A 204 20.55 2.99 -29.05
C GLY A 204 19.96 3.93 -28.00
N ARG A 205 18.92 3.43 -27.32
CA ARG A 205 18.29 4.07 -26.18
C ARG A 205 18.60 3.26 -24.94
N SER A 206 19.18 3.90 -23.92
CA SER A 206 19.35 3.29 -22.61
C SER A 206 18.17 3.65 -21.71
N ASP A 207 17.69 2.68 -20.95
CA ASP A 207 16.54 2.89 -20.08
C ASP A 207 16.94 3.70 -18.85
N VAL A 208 18.00 3.31 -18.15
CA VAL A 208 18.54 4.04 -16.99
C VAL A 208 20.07 4.03 -17.06
N VAL A 209 20.67 5.21 -16.97
CA VAL A 209 22.12 5.39 -16.86
C VAL A 209 22.45 6.01 -15.51
N VAL A 210 23.27 5.34 -14.71
CA VAL A 210 23.71 5.79 -13.40
C VAL A 210 25.18 6.15 -13.45
N CYS A 211 25.51 7.39 -13.10
CA CYS A 211 26.87 7.90 -13.10
C CYS A 211 27.36 8.18 -11.68
N ASP A 212 28.43 7.48 -11.29
CA ASP A 212 29.20 7.81 -10.09
C ASP A 212 30.32 8.78 -10.49
N THR A 213 30.03 10.07 -10.38
CA THR A 213 30.97 11.13 -10.79
C THR A 213 32.19 11.23 -9.88
N ILE A 214 32.12 10.73 -8.65
CA ILE A 214 33.21 10.74 -7.69
C ILE A 214 34.26 9.70 -8.06
N ASN A 215 33.82 8.49 -8.42
CA ASN A 215 34.70 7.39 -8.74
C ASN A 215 34.87 7.16 -10.26
N GLY A 216 34.23 7.97 -11.10
CA GLY A 216 34.33 7.89 -12.57
C GLY A 216 33.76 6.60 -13.14
N ARG A 217 32.64 6.08 -12.60
CA ARG A 217 32.01 4.84 -13.00
C ARG A 217 30.62 5.09 -13.58
N VAL A 218 30.20 4.25 -14.52
CA VAL A 218 28.88 4.29 -15.16
C VAL A 218 28.28 2.88 -15.15
N ALA A 219 27.00 2.78 -14.79
CA ALA A 219 26.20 1.58 -14.96
C ALA A 219 25.01 1.89 -15.88
N ILE A 220 24.70 0.95 -16.78
CA ILE A 220 23.60 1.05 -17.75
C ILE A 220 22.67 -0.14 -17.51
N PHE A 221 21.39 0.16 -17.36
CA PHE A 221 20.30 -0.80 -17.18
C PHE A 221 19.36 -0.75 -18.37
#